data_9fef720a0be559bc82b532c4fc317aea
#
_entry.id   9fef720a0be559bc82b532c4fc317aea
#
_cell.length_a   1.000
_cell.length_b   1.000
_cell.length_c   1.000
_cell.angle_alpha   90.00
_cell.angle_beta   90.00
_cell.angle_gamma   90.00
#
_symmetry.space_group_name_H-M   'P 1'
#
loop_
_entity.id
_entity.type
_entity.pdbx_description
1 polymer ?
#
loop_
_entity_poly.entity_id
_entity_poly.type
_entity_poly.pdbx_seq_one_letter_code
_entity_poly.pdbx_strand_id
1 'polypeptide(L)'
;YAVVTAKPRGSEKVGLFIVPAWLEGNKEKEIRNGYTINRIKWKMGTSELTTAEISYNGAIGYPVGPLDKGLANVVGIVLTYSRLTVGIASAASMARAYREAKAYSKKRSAFGLAIGAFPLVKSQLDQMELFSRRTIAGTFKLYRDFLTLDNGLGKGMDTNEPIDLKIKRFAIRELIMLQKITAAWDTTDVIRTGMSIFGGHGVMEDFSSLPRLYRDSAINELWEGPRNVLLTQMHRDFQRAKEWYAPARVVASILDGAAPETVSRLADEAGELVAHPNLFTPDENTLAVCRRWDQFCADLTHAYQDLALAEVLAG
;
A
#
# COMPACT_ATOMS: atom_id res chain seq x y z
N TYR A 1 -9.39 20.79 -10.32
CA TYR A 1 -8.25 20.43 -11.20
C TYR A 1 -8.14 18.92 -11.30
N ALA A 2 -7.75 18.43 -12.47
CA ALA A 2 -7.35 17.05 -12.67
C ALA A 2 -5.87 17.00 -13.07
N VAL A 3 -5.16 15.97 -12.61
CA VAL A 3 -3.82 15.63 -13.10
C VAL A 3 -4.00 14.51 -14.11
N VAL A 4 -3.62 14.76 -15.35
CA VAL A 4 -3.90 13.88 -16.49
C VAL A 4 -2.61 13.49 -17.17
N THR A 5 -2.45 12.21 -17.47
CA THR A 5 -1.38 11.73 -18.35
C THR A 5 -1.92 11.64 -19.79
N ALA A 6 -1.16 12.19 -20.74
CA ALA A 6 -1.53 12.13 -22.15
C ALA A 6 -0.27 12.01 -23.04
N LYS A 7 -0.44 11.39 -24.22
CA LYS A 7 0.60 11.36 -25.25
C LYS A 7 0.59 12.67 -26.02
N PRO A 8 1.67 13.46 -26.04
CA PRO A 8 1.81 14.57 -26.97
C PRO A 8 1.76 14.07 -28.42
N ARG A 9 1.18 14.87 -29.33
CA ARG A 9 1.12 14.52 -30.74
C ARG A 9 2.54 14.30 -31.31
N GLY A 10 2.74 13.16 -31.97
CA GLY A 10 4.04 12.78 -32.54
C GLY A 10 5.04 12.20 -31.52
N SER A 11 4.62 11.95 -30.27
CA SER A 11 5.46 11.33 -29.24
C SER A 11 4.95 9.96 -28.85
N GLU A 12 5.85 9.00 -28.67
CA GLU A 12 5.54 7.71 -28.04
C GLU A 12 5.58 7.80 -26.50
N LYS A 13 6.08 8.90 -25.95
CA LYS A 13 6.17 9.13 -24.52
C LYS A 13 4.95 9.85 -23.98
N VAL A 14 4.71 9.72 -22.67
CA VAL A 14 3.56 10.27 -21.95
C VAL A 14 4.00 11.50 -21.18
N GLY A 15 3.29 12.61 -21.39
CA GLY A 15 3.42 13.84 -20.59
C GLY A 15 2.42 13.87 -19.44
N LEU A 16 2.65 14.78 -18.49
CA LEU A 16 1.76 15.06 -17.36
C LEU A 16 1.20 16.48 -17.50
N PHE A 17 -0.10 16.63 -17.23
CA PHE A 17 -0.81 17.90 -17.40
C PHE A 17 -1.73 18.17 -16.21
N ILE A 18 -1.81 19.44 -15.79
CA ILE A 18 -2.91 19.91 -14.93
C ILE A 18 -4.02 20.46 -15.83
N VAL A 19 -5.22 19.92 -15.68
CA VAL A 19 -6.40 20.33 -16.40
C VAL A 19 -7.40 20.95 -15.42
N PRO A 20 -7.64 22.27 -15.48
CA PRO A 20 -8.66 22.92 -14.63
C PRO A 20 -10.05 22.45 -15.05
N ALA A 21 -10.96 22.34 -14.08
CA ALA A 21 -12.35 21.99 -14.34
C ALA A 21 -13.09 23.11 -15.09
N TRP A 22 -12.75 24.36 -14.79
CA TRP A 22 -13.24 25.56 -15.46
C TRP A 22 -12.05 26.48 -15.78
N LEU A 23 -12.16 27.17 -16.90
CA LEU A 23 -11.28 28.28 -17.22
C LEU A 23 -11.78 29.55 -16.50
N GLU A 24 -10.95 30.57 -16.43
CA GLU A 24 -11.30 31.84 -15.83
C GLU A 24 -12.58 32.44 -16.45
N GLY A 25 -13.52 32.91 -15.62
CA GLY A 25 -14.79 33.48 -16.04
C GLY A 25 -15.84 32.48 -16.56
N ASN A 26 -15.55 31.18 -16.52
CA ASN A 26 -16.46 30.14 -17.03
C ASN A 26 -17.20 29.38 -15.93
N LYS A 27 -16.71 29.46 -14.68
CA LYS A 27 -17.34 28.74 -13.56
C LYS A 27 -18.75 29.23 -13.27
N GLU A 28 -18.95 30.53 -13.25
CA GLU A 28 -20.22 31.19 -13.00
C GLU A 28 -21.25 30.91 -14.10
N LYS A 29 -20.77 30.56 -15.29
CA LYS A 29 -21.59 30.17 -16.47
C LYS A 29 -21.75 28.66 -16.57
N GLU A 30 -21.19 27.89 -15.64
CA GLU A 30 -21.14 26.43 -15.66
C GLU A 30 -20.54 25.82 -16.95
N ILE A 31 -19.67 26.58 -17.65
CA ILE A 31 -19.00 26.10 -18.87
C ILE A 31 -17.74 25.34 -18.49
N ARG A 32 -17.78 24.04 -18.61
CA ARG A 32 -16.66 23.13 -18.29
C ARG A 32 -15.55 23.21 -19.34
N ASN A 33 -14.33 22.96 -18.91
CA ASN A 33 -13.13 22.98 -19.74
C ASN A 33 -13.01 21.70 -20.59
N GLY A 34 -13.84 21.61 -21.65
CA GLY A 34 -13.73 20.58 -22.69
C GLY A 34 -13.72 19.14 -22.18
N TYR A 35 -14.46 18.83 -21.12
CA TYR A 35 -14.61 17.46 -20.65
C TYR A 35 -16.06 17.06 -20.42
N THR A 36 -16.32 15.78 -20.57
CA THR A 36 -17.62 15.15 -20.33
C THR A 36 -17.46 14.00 -19.35
N ILE A 37 -18.34 13.92 -18.36
CA ILE A 37 -18.44 12.78 -17.46
C ILE A 37 -19.32 11.75 -18.16
N ASN A 38 -18.72 10.63 -18.61
CA ASN A 38 -19.44 9.59 -19.36
C ASN A 38 -20.29 8.73 -18.42
N ARG A 39 -19.72 8.37 -17.26
CA ARG A 39 -20.48 7.69 -16.20
C ARG A 39 -19.76 7.82 -14.85
N ILE A 40 -20.52 7.66 -13.79
CA ILE A 40 -20.01 7.48 -12.42
C ILE A 40 -19.98 5.97 -12.14
N LYS A 41 -18.83 5.50 -11.63
CA LYS A 41 -18.64 4.07 -11.32
C LYS A 41 -19.34 3.73 -10.01
N TRP A 42 -20.08 2.63 -10.02
CA TRP A 42 -20.60 2.00 -8.80
C TRP A 42 -19.53 1.08 -8.22
N LYS A 43 -19.04 1.38 -7.04
CA LYS A 43 -17.95 0.64 -6.38
C LYS A 43 -18.46 -0.09 -5.15
N MET A 44 -17.77 -1.16 -4.76
CA MET A 44 -18.07 -1.92 -3.55
C MET A 44 -17.82 -1.11 -2.29
N GLY A 45 -16.74 -0.32 -2.26
CA GLY A 45 -16.33 0.52 -1.12
C GLY A 45 -15.86 1.90 -1.59
N THR A 46 -15.48 2.74 -0.62
CA THR A 46 -15.10 4.14 -0.85
C THR A 46 -16.15 4.92 -1.65
N SER A 47 -17.42 4.72 -1.30
CA SER A 47 -18.56 5.31 -2.02
C SER A 47 -18.55 6.84 -1.97
N GLU A 48 -17.97 7.42 -0.93
CA GLU A 48 -17.82 8.87 -0.74
C GLU A 48 -16.82 9.49 -1.73
N LEU A 49 -15.91 8.68 -2.29
CA LEU A 49 -14.96 9.10 -3.30
C LEU A 49 -15.52 8.80 -4.69
N THR A 50 -16.26 9.76 -5.25
CA THR A 50 -16.83 9.62 -6.59
C THR A 50 -15.74 9.33 -7.61
N THR A 51 -15.89 8.22 -8.34
CA THR A 51 -14.99 7.82 -9.43
C THR A 51 -15.76 7.83 -10.74
N ALA A 52 -15.25 8.56 -11.73
CA ALA A 52 -15.91 8.74 -13.01
C ALA A 52 -15.01 8.33 -14.18
N GLU A 53 -15.64 7.99 -15.29
CA GLU A 53 -15.01 7.92 -16.61
C GLU A 53 -15.19 9.27 -17.28
N ILE A 54 -14.09 9.87 -17.70
CA ILE A 54 -14.07 11.23 -18.25
C ILE A 54 -13.45 11.20 -19.65
N SER A 55 -14.13 11.84 -20.61
CA SER A 55 -13.60 12.13 -21.93
C SER A 55 -13.19 13.59 -22.00
N TYR A 56 -11.98 13.85 -22.48
CA TYR A 56 -11.49 15.19 -22.76
C TYR A 56 -11.53 15.45 -24.27
N ASN A 57 -12.18 16.55 -24.66
CA ASN A 57 -12.25 16.99 -26.07
C ASN A 57 -12.07 18.51 -26.11
N GLY A 58 -10.92 18.96 -26.59
CA GLY A 58 -10.57 20.37 -26.64
C GLY A 58 -10.30 21.00 -25.26
N ALA A 59 -10.08 20.19 -24.21
CA ALA A 59 -9.71 20.69 -22.89
C ALA A 59 -8.34 21.37 -22.93
N ILE A 60 -8.23 22.53 -22.27
CA ILE A 60 -6.96 23.23 -22.05
C ILE A 60 -6.28 22.62 -20.83
N GLY A 61 -5.05 22.17 -21.01
CA GLY A 61 -4.20 21.63 -19.95
C GLY A 61 -2.82 22.28 -19.94
N TYR A 62 -2.22 22.38 -18.77
CA TYR A 62 -0.91 22.96 -18.57
C TYR A 62 0.10 21.86 -18.26
N PRO A 63 1.26 21.81 -18.97
CA PRO A 63 2.26 20.77 -18.75
C PRO A 63 2.89 20.87 -17.36
N VAL A 64 3.17 19.70 -16.75
CA VAL A 64 3.86 19.58 -15.46
C VAL A 64 5.17 18.85 -15.69
N GLY A 65 6.24 19.59 -15.69
CA GLY A 65 7.58 19.09 -15.98
C GLY A 65 7.78 18.65 -17.44
N PRO A 66 8.83 17.87 -17.73
CA PRO A 66 9.12 17.41 -19.08
C PRO A 66 8.03 16.50 -19.66
N LEU A 67 7.64 16.73 -20.90
CA LEU A 67 6.56 16.01 -21.59
C LEU A 67 6.87 14.53 -21.87
N ASP A 68 8.09 14.10 -21.67
CA ASP A 68 8.53 12.71 -21.84
C ASP A 68 8.67 11.94 -20.51
N LYS A 69 8.39 12.58 -19.37
CA LYS A 69 8.55 12.01 -18.03
C LYS A 69 7.24 11.92 -17.24
N GLY A 70 6.09 12.11 -17.86
CA GLY A 70 4.81 12.13 -17.16
C GLY A 70 4.52 10.82 -16.42
N LEU A 71 4.79 9.66 -17.02
CA LEU A 71 4.60 8.38 -16.36
C LEU A 71 5.55 8.20 -15.16
N ALA A 72 6.83 8.59 -15.31
CA ALA A 72 7.81 8.52 -14.23
C ALA A 72 7.41 9.43 -13.05
N ASN A 73 6.88 10.62 -13.33
CA ASN A 73 6.38 11.53 -12.29
C ASN A 73 5.14 10.98 -11.57
N VAL A 74 4.21 10.37 -12.30
CA VAL A 74 3.03 9.75 -11.67
C VAL A 74 3.45 8.57 -10.79
N VAL A 75 4.28 7.66 -11.30
CA VAL A 75 4.71 6.48 -10.54
C VAL A 75 5.63 6.86 -9.38
N GLY A 76 6.60 7.73 -9.62
CA GLY A 76 7.62 8.11 -8.63
C GLY A 76 7.12 9.06 -7.55
N ILE A 77 6.12 9.88 -7.83
CA ILE A 77 5.60 10.88 -6.89
C ILE A 77 4.18 10.52 -6.46
N VAL A 78 3.21 10.57 -7.38
CA VAL A 78 1.79 10.45 -7.02
C VAL A 78 1.49 9.09 -6.39
N LEU A 79 1.88 7.99 -7.04
CA LEU A 79 1.63 6.65 -6.51
C LEU A 79 2.44 6.35 -5.26
N THR A 80 3.62 6.94 -5.09
CA THR A 80 4.41 6.79 -3.85
C THR A 80 3.68 7.37 -2.65
N TYR A 81 3.23 8.62 -2.74
CA TYR A 81 2.44 9.23 -1.66
C TYR A 81 1.11 8.52 -1.44
N SER A 82 0.45 8.09 -2.51
CA SER A 82 -0.80 7.34 -2.40
C SER A 82 -0.60 6.00 -1.69
N ARG A 83 0.44 5.25 -2.00
CA ARG A 83 0.79 3.99 -1.32
C ARG A 83 1.13 4.18 0.15
N LEU A 84 1.85 5.23 0.50
CA LEU A 84 2.09 5.61 1.91
C LEU A 84 0.77 5.89 2.63
N THR A 85 -0.14 6.62 1.99
CA THR A 85 -1.47 6.92 2.55
C THR A 85 -2.31 5.65 2.75
N VAL A 86 -2.21 4.66 1.85
CA VAL A 86 -2.87 3.35 2.03
C VAL A 86 -2.38 2.66 3.31
N GLY A 87 -1.08 2.69 3.61
CA GLY A 87 -0.54 2.16 4.86
C GLY A 87 -1.14 2.84 6.10
N ILE A 88 -1.24 4.17 6.09
CA ILE A 88 -1.85 4.94 7.19
C ILE A 88 -3.34 4.61 7.34
N ALA A 89 -4.09 4.57 6.23
CA ALA A 89 -5.50 4.23 6.23
C ALA A 89 -5.76 2.82 6.75
N SER A 90 -4.90 1.86 6.36
CA SER A 90 -4.92 0.48 6.84
C SER A 90 -4.71 0.40 8.35
N ALA A 91 -3.67 1.05 8.86
CA ALA A 91 -3.37 1.12 10.30
C ALA A 91 -4.55 1.73 11.11
N ALA A 92 -5.13 2.83 10.61
CA ALA A 92 -6.28 3.49 11.24
C ALA A 92 -7.54 2.60 11.26
N SER A 93 -7.80 1.89 10.15
CA SER A 93 -8.95 0.98 10.03
C SER A 93 -8.82 -0.23 10.95
N MET A 94 -7.63 -0.83 11.06
CA MET A 94 -7.35 -1.89 12.03
C MET A 94 -7.56 -1.42 13.47
N ALA A 95 -7.01 -0.26 13.83
CA ALA A 95 -7.17 0.32 15.16
C ALA A 95 -8.65 0.56 15.50
N ARG A 96 -9.42 1.03 14.54
CA ARG A 96 -10.87 1.24 14.71
C ARG A 96 -11.60 -0.09 14.91
N ALA A 97 -11.35 -1.08 14.04
CA ALA A 97 -11.98 -2.40 14.14
C ALA A 97 -11.66 -3.09 15.46
N TYR A 98 -10.39 -3.07 15.89
CA TYR A 98 -9.98 -3.62 17.19
C TYR A 98 -10.71 -2.94 18.36
N ARG A 99 -10.75 -1.61 18.38
CA ARG A 99 -11.41 -0.84 19.45
C ARG A 99 -12.90 -1.16 19.55
N GLU A 100 -13.59 -1.25 18.43
CA GLU A 100 -15.01 -1.62 18.39
C GLU A 100 -15.22 -3.06 18.86
N ALA A 101 -14.45 -4.01 18.33
CA ALA A 101 -14.56 -5.41 18.74
C ALA A 101 -14.27 -5.61 20.23
N LYS A 102 -13.23 -4.96 20.75
CA LYS A 102 -12.88 -4.98 22.18
C LYS A 102 -13.99 -4.38 23.06
N ALA A 103 -14.58 -3.26 22.65
CA ALA A 103 -15.67 -2.63 23.40
C ALA A 103 -16.93 -3.49 23.38
N TYR A 104 -17.30 -4.02 22.21
CA TYR A 104 -18.45 -4.92 22.06
C TYR A 104 -18.29 -6.19 22.90
N SER A 105 -17.13 -6.84 22.85
CA SER A 105 -16.86 -8.09 23.57
C SER A 105 -17.00 -7.96 25.09
N LYS A 106 -16.77 -6.77 25.66
CA LYS A 106 -16.95 -6.48 27.08
C LYS A 106 -18.43 -6.28 27.48
N LYS A 107 -19.27 -5.85 26.53
CA LYS A 107 -20.68 -5.52 26.79
C LYS A 107 -21.63 -6.65 26.41
N ARG A 108 -21.32 -7.40 25.35
CA ARG A 108 -22.14 -8.51 24.89
C ARG A 108 -21.93 -9.72 25.76
N SER A 109 -23.05 -10.25 26.31
CA SER A 109 -23.06 -11.52 27.05
C SER A 109 -23.69 -12.62 26.22
N ALA A 110 -23.16 -13.83 26.33
CA ALA A 110 -23.69 -15.08 25.80
C ALA A 110 -23.25 -16.23 26.72
N PHE A 111 -24.07 -17.25 26.83
CA PHE A 111 -23.78 -18.43 27.68
C PHE A 111 -23.37 -18.07 29.13
N GLY A 112 -23.96 -17.00 29.66
CA GLY A 112 -23.74 -16.56 31.06
C GLY A 112 -22.52 -15.70 31.31
N LEU A 113 -21.69 -15.39 30.29
CA LEU A 113 -20.47 -14.60 30.43
C LEU A 113 -20.40 -13.49 29.37
N ALA A 114 -19.63 -12.44 29.64
CA ALA A 114 -19.21 -11.51 28.60
C ALA A 114 -18.40 -12.27 27.54
N ILE A 115 -18.68 -12.05 26.24
CA ILE A 115 -18.04 -12.85 25.19
C ILE A 115 -16.51 -12.67 25.15
N GLY A 116 -15.99 -11.53 25.61
CA GLY A 116 -14.56 -11.29 25.74
C GLY A 116 -13.84 -12.17 26.78
N ALA A 117 -14.60 -12.89 27.63
CA ALA A 117 -14.05 -13.88 28.55
C ALA A 117 -13.74 -15.23 27.88
N PHE A 118 -14.30 -15.49 26.70
CA PHE A 118 -14.04 -16.75 26.00
C PHE A 118 -12.63 -16.76 25.39
N PRO A 119 -11.85 -17.86 25.58
CA PRO A 119 -10.45 -17.94 25.12
C PRO A 119 -10.29 -17.67 23.62
N LEU A 120 -11.18 -18.16 22.76
CA LEU A 120 -11.12 -17.92 21.32
C LEU A 120 -11.32 -16.43 20.98
N VAL A 121 -12.28 -15.75 21.61
CA VAL A 121 -12.52 -14.33 21.40
C VAL A 121 -11.33 -13.52 21.90
N LYS A 122 -10.76 -13.90 23.06
CA LYS A 122 -9.55 -13.27 23.58
C LYS A 122 -8.38 -13.41 22.61
N SER A 123 -8.13 -14.62 22.12
CA SER A 123 -7.06 -14.89 21.13
C SER A 123 -7.25 -14.05 19.85
N GLN A 124 -8.48 -13.94 19.35
CA GLN A 124 -8.79 -13.08 18.19
C GLN A 124 -8.50 -11.60 18.47
N LEU A 125 -8.90 -11.11 19.65
CA LEU A 125 -8.63 -9.72 20.05
C LEU A 125 -7.13 -9.45 20.21
N ASP A 126 -6.38 -10.37 20.82
CA ASP A 126 -4.92 -10.27 20.99
C ASP A 126 -4.23 -10.22 19.61
N GLN A 127 -4.68 -11.02 18.65
CA GLN A 127 -4.18 -11.00 17.28
C GLN A 127 -4.52 -9.67 16.56
N MET A 128 -5.75 -9.19 16.67
CA MET A 128 -6.17 -7.90 16.10
C MET A 128 -5.34 -6.74 16.69
N GLU A 129 -5.05 -6.78 18.00
CA GLU A 129 -4.21 -5.79 18.68
C GLU A 129 -2.80 -5.80 18.14
N LEU A 130 -2.19 -6.98 18.02
CA LEU A 130 -0.84 -7.14 17.49
C LEU A 130 -0.73 -6.59 16.08
N PHE A 131 -1.61 -7.00 15.17
CA PHE A 131 -1.61 -6.52 13.79
C PHE A 131 -1.79 -4.99 13.71
N SER A 132 -2.72 -4.45 14.49
CA SER A 132 -2.94 -3.01 14.54
C SER A 132 -1.69 -2.26 15.01
N ARG A 133 -1.07 -2.69 16.13
CA ARG A 133 0.08 -2.01 16.73
C ARG A 133 1.32 -2.07 15.84
N ARG A 134 1.65 -3.24 15.30
CA ARG A 134 2.82 -3.39 14.43
C ARG A 134 2.66 -2.64 13.10
N THR A 135 1.44 -2.63 12.51
CA THR A 135 1.19 -1.88 11.29
C THR A 135 1.28 -0.37 11.53
N ILE A 136 0.77 0.14 12.67
CA ILE A 136 0.95 1.55 13.06
C ILE A 136 2.44 1.88 13.16
N ALA A 137 3.20 1.11 13.95
CA ALA A 137 4.62 1.37 14.17
C ALA A 137 5.42 1.33 12.85
N GLY A 138 5.26 0.28 12.04
CA GLY A 138 5.93 0.14 10.76
C GLY A 138 5.57 1.25 9.77
N THR A 139 4.29 1.63 9.69
CA THR A 139 3.83 2.70 8.82
C THR A 139 4.47 4.05 9.16
N PHE A 140 4.48 4.43 10.43
CA PHE A 140 5.05 5.72 10.84
C PHE A 140 6.58 5.72 10.80
N LYS A 141 7.25 4.58 11.08
CA LYS A 141 8.69 4.43 10.86
C LYS A 141 9.03 4.66 9.39
N LEU A 142 8.33 3.97 8.47
CA LEU A 142 8.54 4.12 7.03
C LEU A 142 8.27 5.56 6.55
N TYR A 143 7.21 6.19 7.05
CA TYR A 143 6.90 7.57 6.69
C TYR A 143 7.98 8.54 7.17
N ARG A 144 8.47 8.37 8.41
CA ARG A 144 9.61 9.15 8.94
C ARG A 144 10.85 8.96 8.07
N ASP A 145 11.19 7.71 7.72
CA ASP A 145 12.36 7.40 6.93
C ASP A 145 12.25 7.97 5.49
N PHE A 146 11.04 7.93 4.91
CA PHE A 146 10.75 8.58 3.62
C PHE A 146 10.97 10.10 3.67
N LEU A 147 10.56 10.78 4.74
CA LEU A 147 10.75 12.22 4.90
C LEU A 147 12.22 12.64 5.03
N THR A 148 13.12 11.71 5.34
CA THR A 148 14.57 11.97 5.37
C THR A 148 15.22 11.96 3.98
N LEU A 149 14.48 11.60 2.94
CA LEU A 149 14.97 11.60 1.56
C LEU A 149 14.82 13.01 0.94
N ASP A 150 15.93 13.64 0.62
CA ASP A 150 15.92 14.88 -0.15
C ASP A 150 15.29 14.63 -1.53
N ASN A 151 14.28 15.42 -1.87
CA ASN A 151 13.50 15.30 -3.12
C ASN A 151 12.73 13.96 -3.27
N GLY A 152 12.44 13.25 -2.17
CA GLY A 152 11.69 12.01 -2.16
C GLY A 152 12.32 10.91 -3.02
N LEU A 153 11.49 10.08 -3.68
CA LEU A 153 11.94 9.04 -4.62
C LEU A 153 12.09 9.56 -6.07
N GLY A 154 12.00 10.86 -6.29
CA GLY A 154 11.72 11.48 -7.59
C GLY A 154 12.75 11.30 -8.71
N LYS A 155 13.96 10.83 -8.42
CA LYS A 155 14.97 10.57 -9.46
C LYS A 155 15.11 9.10 -9.85
N GLY A 156 14.35 8.22 -9.23
CA GLY A 156 14.43 6.79 -9.48
C GLY A 156 15.81 6.22 -9.16
N MET A 157 16.28 5.30 -9.98
CA MET A 157 17.62 4.72 -9.87
C MET A 157 18.62 5.55 -10.71
N ASP A 158 18.78 6.84 -10.41
CA ASP A 158 19.76 7.71 -11.08
C ASP A 158 21.17 7.16 -10.83
N THR A 159 21.93 6.96 -11.92
CA THR A 159 23.28 6.40 -11.85
C THR A 159 24.32 7.37 -11.26
N ASN A 160 23.99 8.65 -11.16
CA ASN A 160 24.88 9.71 -10.67
C ASN A 160 24.72 10.03 -9.18
N GLU A 161 23.78 9.36 -8.48
CA GLU A 161 23.62 9.54 -7.03
C GLU A 161 24.73 8.83 -6.24
N PRO A 162 25.13 9.36 -5.06
CA PRO A 162 25.96 8.63 -4.12
C PRO A 162 25.35 7.27 -3.77
N ILE A 163 26.18 6.24 -3.72
CA ILE A 163 25.72 4.84 -3.55
C ILE A 163 24.84 4.65 -2.30
N ASP A 164 25.18 5.30 -1.18
CA ASP A 164 24.43 5.19 0.05
C ASP A 164 23.01 5.76 -0.06
N LEU A 165 22.87 6.89 -0.76
CA LEU A 165 21.56 7.49 -1.02
C LEU A 165 20.73 6.61 -1.97
N LYS A 166 21.36 6.04 -2.99
CA LYS A 166 20.73 5.11 -3.92
C LYS A 166 20.22 3.86 -3.22
N ILE A 167 21.01 3.29 -2.33
CA ILE A 167 20.64 2.14 -1.47
C ILE A 167 19.43 2.48 -0.61
N LYS A 168 19.48 3.60 0.10
CA LYS A 168 18.40 4.07 0.96
C LYS A 168 17.09 4.30 0.19
N ARG A 169 17.16 4.97 -0.96
CA ARG A 169 15.98 5.18 -1.82
C ARG A 169 15.38 3.87 -2.31
N PHE A 170 16.22 2.92 -2.71
CA PHE A 170 15.76 1.61 -3.15
C PHE A 170 15.01 0.89 -2.03
N ALA A 171 15.62 0.77 -0.85
CA ALA A 171 15.00 0.08 0.30
C ALA A 171 13.66 0.72 0.70
N ILE A 172 13.60 2.06 0.79
CA ILE A 172 12.35 2.77 1.13
C ILE A 172 11.29 2.57 0.05
N ARG A 173 11.65 2.60 -1.23
CA ARG A 173 10.73 2.36 -2.34
C ARG A 173 10.11 0.96 -2.27
N GLU A 174 10.92 -0.06 -2.04
CA GLU A 174 10.43 -1.44 -1.93
C GLU A 174 9.55 -1.62 -0.68
N LEU A 175 9.94 -1.03 0.46
CA LEU A 175 9.14 -1.01 1.67
C LEU A 175 7.78 -0.34 1.49
N ILE A 176 7.69 0.75 0.70
CA ILE A 176 6.40 1.41 0.41
C ILE A 176 5.46 0.47 -0.36
N MET A 177 5.98 -0.31 -1.31
CA MET A 177 5.18 -1.30 -2.04
C MET A 177 4.78 -2.48 -1.15
N LEU A 178 5.72 -3.01 -0.37
CA LEU A 178 5.50 -4.09 0.60
C LEU A 178 4.41 -3.71 1.62
N GLN A 179 4.57 -2.55 2.25
CA GLN A 179 3.59 -2.03 3.21
C GLN A 179 2.21 -1.89 2.59
N LYS A 180 2.13 -1.32 1.38
CA LYS A 180 0.83 -1.14 0.69
C LYS A 180 0.10 -2.47 0.53
N ILE A 181 0.75 -3.50 0.01
CA ILE A 181 0.09 -4.78 -0.29
C ILE A 181 -0.17 -5.60 0.97
N THR A 182 0.75 -5.59 1.93
CA THR A 182 0.60 -6.40 3.15
C THR A 182 -0.36 -5.74 4.14
N ALA A 183 -0.20 -4.44 4.41
CA ALA A 183 -1.09 -3.75 5.33
C ALA A 183 -2.55 -3.71 4.84
N ALA A 184 -2.79 -3.54 3.52
CA ALA A 184 -4.15 -3.59 2.98
C ALA A 184 -4.78 -4.98 3.16
N TRP A 185 -4.02 -6.05 2.87
CA TRP A 185 -4.46 -7.44 3.03
C TRP A 185 -4.77 -7.78 4.49
N ASP A 186 -3.84 -7.50 5.39
CA ASP A 186 -4.00 -7.73 6.83
C ASP A 186 -5.21 -6.94 7.39
N THR A 187 -5.47 -5.74 6.87
CA THR A 187 -6.59 -4.91 7.31
C THR A 187 -7.93 -5.57 7.04
N THR A 188 -8.09 -6.15 5.86
CA THR A 188 -9.33 -6.86 5.49
C THR A 188 -9.56 -8.04 6.44
N ASP A 189 -8.52 -8.80 6.78
CA ASP A 189 -8.60 -9.92 7.71
C ASP A 189 -8.89 -9.48 9.15
N VAL A 190 -8.27 -8.41 9.62
CA VAL A 190 -8.52 -7.85 10.95
C VAL A 190 -9.97 -7.37 11.08
N ILE A 191 -10.48 -6.64 10.08
CA ILE A 191 -11.88 -6.16 10.12
C ILE A 191 -12.86 -7.32 10.05
N ARG A 192 -12.62 -8.32 9.18
CA ARG A 192 -13.44 -9.54 9.10
C ARG A 192 -13.47 -10.29 10.43
N THR A 193 -12.34 -10.37 11.12
CA THR A 193 -12.27 -10.96 12.47
C THR A 193 -13.13 -10.16 13.46
N GLY A 194 -13.06 -8.83 13.41
CA GLY A 194 -13.93 -7.96 14.20
C GLY A 194 -15.42 -8.20 13.92
N MET A 195 -15.81 -8.29 12.64
CA MET A 195 -17.18 -8.62 12.25
C MET A 195 -17.63 -9.98 12.80
N SER A 196 -16.75 -10.98 12.80
CA SER A 196 -16.99 -12.31 13.37
C SER A 196 -17.25 -12.23 14.88
N ILE A 197 -16.51 -11.43 15.62
CA ILE A 197 -16.73 -11.20 17.06
C ILE A 197 -18.11 -10.56 17.32
N PHE A 198 -18.57 -9.68 16.45
CA PHE A 198 -19.92 -9.10 16.53
C PHE A 198 -21.04 -10.10 16.19
N GLY A 199 -20.71 -11.22 15.52
CA GLY A 199 -21.71 -12.18 15.05
C GLY A 199 -22.67 -11.52 14.04
N GLY A 200 -23.98 -11.77 14.16
CA GLY A 200 -24.99 -11.20 13.26
C GLY A 200 -24.98 -9.67 13.18
N HIS A 201 -24.61 -8.98 14.25
CA HIS A 201 -24.45 -7.52 14.24
C HIS A 201 -23.26 -7.04 13.37
N GLY A 202 -22.27 -7.91 13.12
CA GLY A 202 -21.08 -7.56 12.34
C GLY A 202 -21.34 -7.27 10.86
N VAL A 203 -22.50 -7.69 10.33
CA VAL A 203 -22.90 -7.44 8.93
C VAL A 203 -23.98 -6.36 8.77
N MET A 204 -24.45 -5.78 9.90
CA MET A 204 -25.51 -4.78 9.91
C MET A 204 -24.92 -3.37 9.74
N GLU A 205 -25.25 -2.72 8.64
CA GLU A 205 -24.73 -1.40 8.25
C GLU A 205 -25.13 -0.26 9.22
N ASP A 206 -26.29 -0.40 9.86
CA ASP A 206 -26.84 0.57 10.82
C ASP A 206 -26.37 0.31 12.26
N PHE A 207 -25.62 -0.78 12.51
CA PHE A 207 -25.19 -1.16 13.84
C PHE A 207 -23.75 -0.73 14.16
N SER A 208 -22.83 -0.88 13.19
CA SER A 208 -21.41 -0.53 13.37
C SER A 208 -20.77 -0.06 12.09
N SER A 209 -19.57 0.52 12.21
CA SER A 209 -18.77 0.93 11.04
C SER A 209 -18.05 -0.23 10.33
N LEU A 210 -18.05 -1.45 10.92
CA LEU A 210 -17.25 -2.57 10.41
C LEU A 210 -17.60 -3.00 8.98
N PRO A 211 -18.90 -3.13 8.58
CA PRO A 211 -19.24 -3.48 7.20
C PRO A 211 -18.70 -2.48 6.18
N ARG A 212 -18.81 -1.17 6.46
CA ARG A 212 -18.26 -0.13 5.60
C ARG A 212 -16.73 -0.21 5.55
N LEU A 213 -16.06 -0.30 6.70
CA LEU A 213 -14.60 -0.43 6.76
C LEU A 213 -14.09 -1.66 6.01
N TYR A 214 -14.83 -2.78 6.06
CA TYR A 214 -14.49 -3.99 5.33
C TYR A 214 -14.48 -3.74 3.80
N ARG A 215 -15.53 -3.12 3.28
CA ARG A 215 -15.62 -2.79 1.85
C ARG A 215 -14.55 -1.79 1.43
N ASP A 216 -14.29 -0.78 2.25
CA ASP A 216 -13.26 0.24 1.97
C ASP A 216 -11.86 -0.39 1.98
N SER A 217 -11.60 -1.32 2.90
CA SER A 217 -10.32 -2.05 2.96
C SER A 217 -10.09 -2.91 1.73
N ALA A 218 -11.13 -3.60 1.23
CA ALA A 218 -11.02 -4.40 0.02
C ALA A 218 -10.68 -3.54 -1.21
N ILE A 219 -11.09 -2.28 -1.27
CA ILE A 219 -10.66 -1.34 -2.32
C ILE A 219 -9.17 -1.00 -2.16
N ASN A 220 -8.67 -0.84 -0.92
CA ASN A 220 -7.26 -0.58 -0.67
C ASN A 220 -6.33 -1.69 -1.20
N GLU A 221 -6.79 -2.92 -1.28
CA GLU A 221 -6.03 -4.02 -1.89
C GLU A 221 -5.79 -3.81 -3.38
N LEU A 222 -6.72 -3.15 -4.09
CA LEU A 222 -6.78 -3.11 -5.54
C LEU A 222 -6.15 -1.85 -6.16
N TRP A 223 -6.47 -0.67 -5.61
CA TRP A 223 -5.95 0.57 -6.17
C TRP A 223 -4.45 0.72 -5.90
N GLU A 224 -3.77 1.62 -6.61
CA GLU A 224 -2.32 1.87 -6.53
C GLU A 224 -1.44 0.67 -6.90
N GLY A 225 -2.02 -0.32 -7.56
CA GLY A 225 -1.41 -1.59 -7.94
C GLY A 225 -1.85 -2.73 -7.03
N PRO A 226 -2.56 -3.74 -7.57
CA PRO A 226 -2.93 -4.92 -6.82
C PRO A 226 -1.69 -5.77 -6.47
N ARG A 227 -1.83 -6.66 -5.49
CA ARG A 227 -0.75 -7.47 -4.92
C ARG A 227 0.12 -8.15 -5.98
N ASN A 228 -0.49 -8.85 -6.92
CA ASN A 228 0.25 -9.56 -7.99
C ASN A 228 1.12 -8.64 -8.86
N VAL A 229 0.63 -7.43 -9.17
CA VAL A 229 1.38 -6.46 -9.97
C VAL A 229 2.58 -5.92 -9.19
N LEU A 230 2.41 -5.59 -7.91
CA LEU A 230 3.51 -5.06 -7.09
C LEU A 230 4.52 -6.13 -6.74
N LEU A 231 4.11 -7.36 -6.45
CA LEU A 231 5.01 -8.50 -6.26
C LEU A 231 5.90 -8.73 -7.48
N THR A 232 5.33 -8.72 -8.68
CA THR A 232 6.09 -8.87 -9.93
C THR A 232 7.01 -7.68 -10.17
N GLN A 233 6.57 -6.45 -9.85
CA GLN A 233 7.40 -5.25 -9.96
C GLN A 233 8.59 -5.33 -9.01
N MET A 234 8.38 -5.66 -7.74
CA MET A 234 9.45 -5.76 -6.74
C MET A 234 10.49 -6.82 -7.11
N HIS A 235 10.06 -8.00 -7.54
CA HIS A 235 10.99 -9.04 -8.00
C HIS A 235 11.88 -8.53 -9.13
N ARG A 236 11.29 -7.87 -10.13
CA ARG A 236 12.03 -7.26 -11.24
C ARG A 236 12.97 -6.15 -10.80
N ASP A 237 12.56 -5.36 -9.79
CA ASP A 237 13.40 -4.28 -9.25
C ASP A 237 14.60 -4.84 -8.47
N PHE A 238 14.41 -5.91 -7.69
CA PHE A 238 15.51 -6.66 -7.07
C PHE A 238 16.44 -7.28 -8.10
N GLN A 239 15.90 -7.87 -9.17
CA GLN A 239 16.71 -8.39 -10.29
C GLN A 239 17.59 -7.32 -10.92
N ARG A 240 17.09 -6.11 -11.12
CA ARG A 240 17.83 -4.98 -11.68
C ARG A 240 18.87 -4.40 -10.72
N ALA A 241 18.58 -4.49 -9.42
CA ALA A 241 19.48 -3.98 -8.39
C ALA A 241 20.63 -4.92 -8.03
N LYS A 242 20.50 -6.23 -8.25
CA LYS A 242 21.40 -7.27 -7.73
C LYS A 242 22.89 -7.05 -8.00
N GLU A 243 23.24 -6.38 -9.09
CA GLU A 243 24.65 -6.10 -9.47
C GLU A 243 25.31 -5.05 -8.57
N TRP A 244 24.54 -4.10 -8.04
CA TRP A 244 25.06 -3.02 -7.19
C TRP A 244 24.52 -3.08 -5.76
N TYR A 245 23.46 -3.83 -5.52
CA TYR A 245 22.84 -4.04 -4.20
C TYR A 245 22.27 -5.45 -4.10
N ALA A 246 23.07 -6.36 -3.57
CA ALA A 246 22.68 -7.76 -3.45
C ALA A 246 21.38 -7.92 -2.63
N PRO A 247 20.44 -8.80 -3.03
CA PRO A 247 19.16 -9.00 -2.34
C PRO A 247 19.29 -9.25 -0.85
N ALA A 248 20.26 -10.06 -0.42
CA ALA A 248 20.53 -10.32 0.98
C ALA A 248 20.91 -9.06 1.76
N ARG A 249 21.68 -8.15 1.13
CA ARG A 249 22.04 -6.86 1.75
C ARG A 249 20.87 -5.90 1.82
N VAL A 250 19.93 -5.94 0.86
CA VAL A 250 18.68 -5.17 0.93
C VAL A 250 17.90 -5.58 2.17
N VAL A 251 17.70 -6.88 2.37
CA VAL A 251 16.98 -7.42 3.53
C VAL A 251 17.69 -7.05 4.83
N ALA A 252 19.00 -7.25 4.91
CA ALA A 252 19.77 -6.91 6.10
C ALA A 252 19.68 -5.42 6.47
N SER A 253 19.66 -4.52 5.47
CA SER A 253 19.51 -3.08 5.74
C SER A 253 18.09 -2.67 6.15
N ILE A 254 17.07 -3.36 5.63
CA ILE A 254 15.67 -3.13 6.02
C ILE A 254 15.43 -3.59 7.46
N LEU A 255 16.06 -4.68 7.86
CA LEU A 255 15.91 -5.32 9.17
C LEU A 255 17.08 -5.03 10.12
N ASP A 256 17.80 -3.93 9.92
CA ASP A 256 18.88 -3.53 10.83
C ASP A 256 18.36 -3.35 12.25
N GLY A 257 18.92 -4.11 13.20
CA GLY A 257 18.45 -4.19 14.59
C GLY A 257 17.42 -5.28 14.89
N ALA A 258 16.96 -6.06 13.90
CA ALA A 258 16.11 -7.23 14.13
C ALA A 258 16.95 -8.45 14.63
N ALA A 259 16.24 -9.51 15.08
CA ALA A 259 16.87 -10.73 15.51
C ALA A 259 17.74 -11.36 14.40
N PRO A 260 19.03 -11.72 14.68
CA PRO A 260 19.96 -12.20 13.66
C PRO A 260 19.46 -13.41 12.86
N GLU A 261 18.75 -14.33 13.51
CA GLU A 261 18.19 -15.51 12.83
C GLU A 261 17.12 -15.11 11.80
N THR A 262 16.27 -14.11 12.11
CA THR A 262 15.26 -13.59 11.19
C THR A 262 15.92 -12.92 10.00
N VAL A 263 16.95 -12.10 10.25
CA VAL A 263 17.69 -11.41 9.19
C VAL A 263 18.36 -12.41 8.27
N SER A 264 19.09 -13.40 8.81
CA SER A 264 19.79 -14.43 8.02
C SER A 264 18.82 -15.23 7.16
N ARG A 265 17.75 -15.76 7.75
CA ARG A 265 16.74 -16.55 7.03
C ARG A 265 16.15 -15.77 5.85
N LEU A 266 15.69 -14.54 6.09
CA LEU A 266 15.08 -13.73 5.02
C LEU A 266 16.10 -13.24 4.00
N ALA A 267 17.34 -12.99 4.39
CA ALA A 267 18.42 -12.60 3.48
C ALA A 267 18.78 -13.75 2.52
N ASP A 268 18.90 -14.97 3.04
CA ASP A 268 19.19 -16.17 2.25
C ASP A 268 18.06 -16.47 1.26
N GLU A 269 16.81 -16.40 1.75
CA GLU A 269 15.62 -16.61 0.92
C GLU A 269 15.49 -15.56 -0.19
N ALA A 270 15.78 -14.28 0.09
CA ALA A 270 15.79 -13.23 -0.92
C ALA A 270 16.81 -13.54 -2.04
N GLY A 271 18.02 -13.99 -1.67
CA GLY A 271 19.05 -14.39 -2.63
C GLY A 271 18.60 -15.51 -3.54
N GLU A 272 17.99 -16.55 -2.97
CA GLU A 272 17.47 -17.70 -3.71
C GLU A 272 16.34 -17.33 -4.66
N LEU A 273 15.32 -16.60 -4.15
CA LEU A 273 14.14 -16.23 -4.93
C LEU A 273 14.45 -15.26 -6.06
N VAL A 274 15.34 -14.31 -5.83
CA VAL A 274 15.77 -13.33 -6.84
C VAL A 274 16.71 -13.97 -7.89
N ALA A 275 17.28 -15.14 -7.65
CA ALA A 275 18.01 -15.88 -8.66
C ALA A 275 17.11 -16.35 -9.82
N HIS A 276 15.81 -16.57 -9.54
CA HIS A 276 14.85 -16.93 -10.60
C HIS A 276 14.64 -15.76 -11.59
N PRO A 277 14.66 -16.01 -12.92
CA PRO A 277 14.77 -14.94 -13.90
C PRO A 277 13.55 -14.01 -13.97
N ASN A 278 12.34 -14.51 -13.68
CA ASN A 278 11.10 -13.73 -13.73
C ASN A 278 9.94 -14.47 -13.06
N LEU A 279 8.79 -13.78 -12.84
CA LEU A 279 7.58 -14.33 -12.24
C LEU A 279 6.40 -14.47 -13.23
N PHE A 280 6.64 -14.44 -14.53
CA PHE A 280 5.57 -14.46 -15.54
C PHE A 280 5.67 -15.61 -16.54
N THR A 281 6.70 -16.44 -16.50
CA THR A 281 6.78 -17.66 -17.31
C THR A 281 5.77 -18.68 -16.78
N PRO A 282 4.86 -19.23 -17.62
CA PRO A 282 3.78 -20.10 -17.14
C PRO A 282 4.25 -21.56 -17.01
N ASP A 283 5.09 -21.85 -16.01
CA ASP A 283 5.58 -23.19 -15.68
C ASP A 283 5.52 -23.47 -14.17
N GLU A 284 5.62 -24.75 -13.78
CA GLU A 284 5.53 -25.21 -12.39
C GLU A 284 6.63 -24.64 -11.50
N ASN A 285 7.84 -24.46 -12.01
CA ASN A 285 8.95 -23.89 -11.25
C ASN A 285 8.69 -22.43 -10.93
N THR A 286 8.28 -21.63 -11.92
CA THR A 286 7.88 -20.22 -11.72
C THR A 286 6.71 -20.12 -10.74
N LEU A 287 5.72 -21.02 -10.84
CA LEU A 287 4.58 -21.04 -9.90
C LEU A 287 5.05 -21.28 -8.45
N ALA A 288 5.97 -22.22 -8.25
CA ALA A 288 6.53 -22.49 -6.92
C ALA A 288 7.29 -21.27 -6.37
N VAL A 289 8.10 -20.61 -7.20
CA VAL A 289 8.79 -19.37 -6.82
C VAL A 289 7.80 -18.25 -6.51
N CYS A 290 6.73 -18.08 -7.30
CA CYS A 290 5.70 -17.06 -7.03
C CYS A 290 5.07 -17.22 -5.64
N ARG A 291 4.74 -18.45 -5.24
CA ARG A 291 4.16 -18.74 -3.91
C ARG A 291 5.13 -18.37 -2.79
N ARG A 292 6.39 -18.75 -2.94
CA ARG A 292 7.44 -18.44 -1.96
C ARG A 292 7.74 -16.95 -1.92
N TRP A 293 7.79 -16.26 -3.07
CA TRP A 293 7.99 -14.83 -3.15
C TRP A 293 6.87 -14.04 -2.47
N ASP A 294 5.64 -14.46 -2.63
CA ASP A 294 4.49 -13.85 -1.97
C ASP A 294 4.58 -13.97 -0.45
N GLN A 295 4.90 -15.16 0.06
CA GLN A 295 5.10 -15.39 1.49
C GLN A 295 6.31 -14.62 2.03
N PHE A 296 7.44 -14.67 1.33
CA PHE A 296 8.64 -13.90 1.67
C PHE A 296 8.36 -12.39 1.83
N CYS A 297 7.61 -11.80 0.89
CA CYS A 297 7.25 -10.39 0.94
C CYS A 297 6.37 -10.06 2.15
N ALA A 298 5.45 -10.94 2.52
CA ALA A 298 4.65 -10.80 3.74
C ALA A 298 5.53 -10.91 4.99
N ASP A 299 6.38 -11.92 5.07
CA ASP A 299 7.27 -12.16 6.22
C ASP A 299 8.26 -11.00 6.41
N LEU A 300 8.86 -10.49 5.34
CA LEU A 300 9.74 -9.34 5.39
C LEU A 300 9.03 -8.09 5.92
N THR A 301 7.79 -7.86 5.46
CA THR A 301 7.00 -6.72 5.93
C THR A 301 6.65 -6.86 7.41
N HIS A 302 6.22 -8.04 7.83
CA HIS A 302 5.87 -8.30 9.22
C HIS A 302 7.11 -8.18 10.13
N ALA A 303 8.27 -8.70 9.72
CA ALA A 303 9.52 -8.54 10.48
C ALA A 303 9.93 -7.07 10.62
N TYR A 304 9.77 -6.26 9.57
CA TYR A 304 10.00 -4.81 9.63
C TYR A 304 9.01 -4.10 10.58
N GLN A 305 7.75 -4.50 10.56
CA GLN A 305 6.73 -3.95 11.46
C GLN A 305 6.96 -4.33 12.92
N ASP A 306 7.40 -5.57 13.17
CA ASP A 306 7.73 -6.06 14.51
C ASP A 306 8.98 -5.34 15.07
N LEU A 307 10.01 -5.13 14.24
CA LEU A 307 11.16 -4.29 14.58
C LEU A 307 10.72 -2.86 14.95
N ALA A 308 9.88 -2.24 14.13
CA ALA A 308 9.37 -0.90 14.40
C ALA A 308 8.55 -0.84 15.70
N LEU A 309 7.76 -1.87 15.99
CA LEU A 309 7.01 -1.95 17.24
C LEU A 309 7.94 -2.11 18.45
N ALA A 310 8.99 -2.94 18.33
CA ALA A 310 9.99 -3.11 19.38
C ALA A 310 10.72 -1.79 19.68
N GLU A 311 11.09 -1.01 18.66
CA GLU A 311 11.68 0.32 18.85
C GLU A 311 10.76 1.26 19.65
N VAL A 312 9.46 1.27 19.33
CA VAL A 312 8.46 2.11 20.04
C VAL A 312 8.26 1.67 21.49
N LEU A 313 8.42 0.37 21.78
CA LEU A 313 8.26 -0.15 23.15
C LEU A 313 9.51 0.02 24.01
N ALA A 314 10.67 0.20 23.40
CA ALA A 314 11.94 0.41 24.07
C ALA A 314 12.24 1.89 24.41
N GLY A 315 11.63 2.84 23.71
CA GLY A 315 11.81 4.29 23.91
C GLY A 315 10.65 4.95 24.59
#